data_2053a719dd15137fbe98684afab1b823
#
_entry.id   2053a719dd15137fbe98684afab1b823
#
_cell.length_a   1.000
_cell.length_b   1.000
_cell.length_c   1.000
_cell.angle_alpha   90.00
_cell.angle_beta   90.00
_cell.angle_gamma   90.00
#
_symmetry.space_group_name_H-M   'P 1'
#
loop_
_entity.id
_entity.type
_entity.pdbx_description
1 polymer ?
#
loop_
_entity_poly.entity_id
_entity_poly.type
_entity_poly.pdbx_seq_one_letter_code
_entity_poly.pdbx_strand_id
1 'polypeptide(L)' 'MSDIKHQNPSQSQLISTRELANIIGYEVQTIRAWLCKDKLPNGLPRPKKIKNRHYWSRKDIDRYLLTFSVYSN' A
#
# COMPACT_ATOMS: atom_id res chain seq x y z
N MET A 1 -8.53 26.19 11.72
CA MET A 1 -8.13 25.95 11.39
C MET A 1 -8.30 25.35 10.39
N SER A 2 -8.36 25.42 9.89
CA SER A 2 -8.45 24.96 8.79
C SER A 2 -7.65 23.94 8.37
N ASP A 3 -6.67 23.88 8.70
CA ASP A 3 -5.80 22.94 8.36
C ASP A 3 -6.28 21.62 8.47
N ILE A 4 -7.17 21.39 9.21
CA ILE A 4 -7.60 20.15 9.40
C ILE A 4 -8.09 19.51 8.23
N LYS A 5 -8.77 20.15 7.44
CA LYS A 5 -9.38 19.54 6.44
C LYS A 5 -8.50 19.02 5.44
N HIS A 6 -7.44 19.62 5.20
CA HIS A 6 -6.79 19.17 4.12
C HIS A 6 -6.05 17.95 4.30
N GLN A 7 -5.78 17.58 5.44
CA GLN A 7 -5.03 16.43 5.55
C GLN A 7 -5.77 15.24 5.24
N ASN A 8 -6.97 15.24 5.34
CA ASN A 8 -7.70 14.03 5.22
C ASN A 8 -7.61 13.35 3.90
N PRO A 9 -7.84 14.00 2.82
CA PRO A 9 -7.82 13.30 1.55
C PRO A 9 -6.46 12.75 1.25
N SER A 10 -5.43 13.48 1.53
CA SER A 10 -4.13 12.99 1.21
C SER A 10 -3.78 11.80 2.01
N GLN A 11 -4.14 11.77 3.24
CA GLN A 11 -3.83 10.65 4.06
C GLN A 11 -4.55 9.41 3.65
N SER A 12 -5.76 9.55 3.18
CA SER A 12 -6.47 8.38 2.78
C SER A 12 -6.04 7.88 1.43
N GLN A 13 -5.27 8.65 0.69
CA GLN A 13 -4.85 8.23 -0.64
C GLN A 13 -3.57 7.44 -0.65
N LEU A 14 -2.73 7.59 0.33
CA LEU A 14 -1.46 6.89 0.38
C LEU A 14 -1.35 6.05 1.65
N ILE A 15 -0.76 4.88 1.51
CA ILE A 15 -0.51 4.04 2.67
C ILE A 15 0.96 3.69 2.73
N SER A 16 1.46 3.55 3.94
CA SER A 16 2.86 3.23 4.17
C SER A 16 3.10 1.73 4.03
N THR A 17 4.35 1.33 4.03
CA THR A 17 4.69 -0.09 4.01
C THR A 17 4.12 -0.80 5.21
N ARG A 18 4.14 -0.16 6.37
CA ARG A 18 3.60 -0.79 7.57
C ARG A 18 2.09 -0.98 7.46
N GLU A 19 1.40 0.01 6.93
CA GLU A 19 -0.03 -0.12 6.74
C GLU A 19 -0.35 -1.20 5.73
N LEU A 20 0.41 -1.26 4.65
CA LEU A 20 0.21 -2.29 3.66
C LEU A 20 0.41 -3.66 4.28
N ALA A 21 1.44 -3.82 5.10
CA ALA A 21 1.71 -5.10 5.75
C ALA A 21 0.52 -5.55 6.58
N ASN A 22 -0.07 -4.63 7.31
CA ASN A 22 -1.26 -4.95 8.11
C ASN A 22 -2.44 -5.34 7.23
N ILE A 23 -2.61 -4.65 6.14
CA ILE A 23 -3.75 -4.91 5.26
C ILE A 23 -3.66 -6.26 4.59
N ILE A 24 -2.49 -6.60 4.08
CA ILE A 24 -2.37 -7.84 3.32
C ILE A 24 -1.88 -9.01 4.17
N GLY A 25 -1.56 -8.75 5.42
CA GLY A 25 -1.21 -9.84 6.32
C GLY A 25 0.20 -10.36 6.22
N TYR A 26 1.13 -9.51 5.81
CA TYR A 26 2.54 -9.90 5.73
C TYR A 26 3.37 -9.06 6.68
N GLU A 27 4.58 -9.53 6.94
CA GLU A 27 5.50 -8.78 7.76
C GLU A 27 6.09 -7.62 6.98
N VAL A 28 6.40 -6.54 7.65
CA VAL A 28 7.03 -5.40 7.02
C VAL A 28 8.34 -5.81 6.36
N GLN A 29 9.10 -6.66 7.03
CA GLN A 29 10.37 -7.12 6.48
C GLN A 29 10.20 -7.88 5.19
N THR A 30 9.14 -8.64 5.08
CA THR A 30 8.87 -9.39 3.85
C THR A 30 8.64 -8.43 2.69
N ILE A 31 7.86 -7.39 2.93
CA ILE A 31 7.59 -6.41 1.88
C ILE A 31 8.87 -5.68 1.49
N ARG A 32 9.69 -5.36 2.47
CA ARG A 32 10.95 -4.70 2.18
C ARG A 32 11.87 -5.58 1.35
N ALA A 33 11.85 -6.86 1.61
CA ALA A 33 12.65 -7.80 0.83
C ALA A 33 12.16 -7.84 -0.61
N TRP A 34 10.85 -7.83 -0.82
CA TRP A 34 10.30 -7.78 -2.18
C TRP A 34 10.79 -6.55 -2.92
N LEU A 35 10.77 -5.39 -2.23
CA LEU A 35 11.20 -4.15 -2.86
C LEU A 35 12.70 -4.17 -3.16
N CYS A 36 13.46 -4.70 -2.24
CA CYS A 36 14.89 -4.76 -2.41
C CYS A 36 15.28 -5.63 -3.59
N LYS A 37 14.58 -6.73 -3.78
CA LYS A 37 14.86 -7.64 -4.88
C LYS A 37 14.06 -7.34 -6.13
N ASP A 38 13.23 -6.32 -6.07
CA ASP A 38 12.35 -5.96 -7.18
C ASP A 38 11.48 -7.14 -7.60
N LYS A 39 10.94 -7.84 -6.60
CA LYS A 39 10.11 -9.00 -6.87
C LYS A 39 8.81 -8.91 -6.10
N LEU A 40 7.96 -8.00 -6.50
CA LEU A 40 6.65 -7.91 -5.91
C LEU A 40 5.74 -9.03 -6.42
N PRO A 41 4.81 -9.49 -5.58
CA PRO A 41 3.87 -10.49 -6.04
C PRO A 41 3.06 -9.99 -7.22
N ASN A 42 2.62 -10.92 -8.05
CA ASN A 42 1.82 -10.57 -9.20
C ASN A 42 0.55 -9.87 -8.77
N GLY A 43 0.25 -8.78 -9.44
CA GLY A 43 -0.97 -8.04 -9.16
C GLY A 43 -0.80 -6.96 -8.11
N LEU A 44 0.22 -7.05 -7.30
CA LEU A 44 0.44 -6.01 -6.29
C LEU A 44 0.99 -4.77 -7.00
N PRO A 45 0.36 -3.61 -6.81
CA PRO A 45 0.84 -2.41 -7.48
C PRO A 45 2.20 -1.98 -6.96
N ARG A 46 2.90 -1.23 -7.78
CA ARG A 46 4.22 -0.75 -7.38
C ARG A 46 4.08 0.50 -6.55
N PRO A 47 4.91 0.67 -5.54
CA PRO A 47 4.84 1.86 -4.71
C PRO A 47 5.54 3.05 -5.36
N LYS A 48 5.27 4.22 -4.81
CA LYS A 48 6.00 5.41 -5.14
C LYS A 48 6.98 5.69 -4.03
N LYS A 49 8.13 6.20 -4.39
CA LYS A 49 9.14 6.52 -3.38
C LYS A 49 9.12 8.02 -3.12
N ILE A 50 8.82 8.40 -1.91
CA ILE A 50 8.77 9.80 -1.51
C ILE A 50 9.67 9.95 -0.31
N LYS A 51 10.68 10.80 -0.43
CA LYS A 51 11.64 11.04 0.67
C LYS A 51 12.19 9.74 1.23
N ASN A 52 12.62 8.88 0.34
CA ASN A 52 13.22 7.60 0.71
C ASN A 52 12.28 6.62 1.38
N ARG A 53 11.00 6.84 1.31
CA ARG A 53 10.03 5.90 1.83
C ARG A 53 9.09 5.48 0.74
N HIS A 54 8.60 4.25 0.83
CA HIS A 54 7.68 3.73 -0.16
C HIS A 54 6.24 3.94 0.29
N TYR A 55 5.39 4.36 -0.65
CA TYR A 55 3.98 4.55 -0.39
C TYR A 55 3.18 3.94 -1.52
N TRP A 56 2.04 3.38 -1.18
CA TRP A 56 1.14 2.78 -2.17
C TRP A 56 -0.11 3.60 -2.28
N SER A 57 -0.72 3.62 -3.45
CA SER A 57 -2.01 4.26 -3.62
C SER A 57 -3.07 3.40 -2.96
N ARG A 58 -3.86 4.00 -2.09
CA ARG A 58 -4.91 3.25 -1.41
C ARG A 58 -5.90 2.67 -2.42
N LYS A 59 -6.22 3.41 -3.46
CA LYS A 59 -7.13 2.90 -4.47
C LYS A 59 -6.58 1.67 -5.15
N ASP A 60 -5.30 1.66 -5.43
CA ASP A 60 -4.68 0.53 -6.10
C ASP A 60 -4.68 -0.69 -5.19
N ILE A 61 -4.44 -0.49 -3.91
CA ILE A 61 -4.45 -1.60 -2.97
C ILE A 61 -5.87 -2.12 -2.77
N ASP A 62 -6.84 -1.24 -2.72
CA ASP A 62 -8.23 -1.68 -2.62
C ASP A 62 -8.62 -2.54 -3.81
N ARG A 63 -8.18 -2.14 -5.00
CA ARG A 63 -8.46 -2.91 -6.19
C ARG A 63 -7.76 -4.26 -6.15
N TYR A 64 -6.54 -4.29 -5.66
CA TYR A 64 -5.81 -5.54 -5.50
C TYR A 64 -6.55 -6.49 -4.55
N LEU A 65 -7.07 -5.96 -3.46
CA LEU A 65 -7.80 -6.79 -2.50
C LEU A 65 -9.09 -7.33 -3.08
N LEU A 66 -9.71 -6.58 -3.97
CA LEU A 66 -10.93 -7.05 -4.59
C LEU A 66 -10.72 -8.31 -5.41
N THR A 67 -9.54 -8.48 -5.99
CA THR A 67 -9.30 -9.69 -6.75
C THR A 67 -9.33 -10.91 -5.86
N PHE A 68 -8.87 -10.79 -4.63
CA PHE A 68 -8.93 -11.91 -3.72
C PHE A 68 -10.37 -12.17 -3.27
N SER A 69 -11.11 -11.13 -3.06
CA SER A 69 -12.48 -11.29 -2.67
C SER A 69 -13.28 -12.06 -3.69
N VAL A 70 -13.04 -11.78 -4.94
CA VAL A 70 -13.74 -12.47 -6.01
C VAL A 70 -13.42 -13.93 -6.00
N TYR A 71 -12.18 -14.27 -5.77
CA TYR A 71 -11.80 -15.67 -5.80
C TYR A 71 -12.09 -16.41 -4.52
N SER A 72 -12.18 -15.72 -3.43
CA SER A 72 -12.38 -16.41 -2.19
C SER A 72 -13.80 -16.89 -2.02
N ASN A 73 -14.68 -16.53 -2.82
CA ASN A 73 -15.98 -17.10 -2.77
C ASN A 73 -16.05 -18.31 -3.58
#